data_39b75fcddca61b4b6826fb35927fa02a
#
_entry.id   39b75fcddca61b4b6826fb35927fa02a
#
_cell.length_a   1.000
_cell.length_b   1.000
_cell.length_c   1.000
_cell.angle_alpha   90.00
_cell.angle_beta   90.00
_cell.angle_gamma   90.00
#
_symmetry.space_group_name_H-M   'P 1'
#
loop_
_entity.id
_entity.type
_entity.pdbx_description
1 polymer ?
#
loop_
_entity_poly.entity_id
_entity_poly.type
_entity_poly.pdbx_seq_one_letter_code
_entity_poly.pdbx_strand_id
1 'polypeptide(L)'
;MLLMFTGYQRYSKQIEKNKNKNLKNKNKILDQIKTLTYKCKNILENKHNFDELGNLLNEYWVLKKKLSTKVSNDKIDNIYKNILKNGAIGAKLIGSGSGGFFLIYCKKNKQNNLKNKLRKFSFVNIKFTDDGSNI
;
A
#
# COMPACT_ATOMS: atom_id res chain seq x y z
N MET A 1 0.99 12.20 1.37
CA MET A 1 0.66 10.85 0.78
C MET A 1 -0.22 11.03 -0.44
N LEU A 2 -0.28 10.05 -1.33
CA LEU A 2 -1.11 10.06 -2.55
C LEU A 2 -1.84 8.72 -2.66
N LEU A 3 -3.04 8.74 -3.24
CA LEU A 3 -3.70 7.56 -3.77
C LEU A 3 -3.59 7.58 -5.29
N MET A 4 -3.24 6.45 -5.89
CA MET A 4 -3.16 6.29 -7.34
C MET A 4 -4.00 5.08 -7.77
N PHE A 5 -4.96 5.32 -8.67
CA PHE A 5 -5.76 4.23 -9.23
C PHE A 5 -4.95 3.44 -10.26
N THR A 6 -4.96 2.12 -10.14
CA THR A 6 -4.19 1.22 -11.00
C THR A 6 -4.79 1.02 -12.40
N GLY A 7 -6.02 1.47 -12.63
CA GLY A 7 -6.79 1.16 -13.85
C GLY A 7 -7.42 -0.25 -13.84
N TYR A 8 -7.17 -1.04 -12.80
CA TYR A 8 -7.72 -2.39 -12.68
C TYR A 8 -8.70 -2.47 -11.52
N GLN A 9 -9.89 -3.00 -11.80
CA GLN A 9 -10.88 -3.36 -10.79
C GLN A 9 -10.92 -4.88 -10.63
N ARG A 10 -11.12 -5.34 -9.39
CA ARG A 10 -11.30 -6.76 -9.12
C ARG A 10 -12.29 -6.99 -7.99
N TYR A 11 -13.11 -8.02 -8.14
CA TYR A 11 -14.07 -8.39 -7.11
C TYR A 11 -13.35 -9.04 -5.91
N SER A 12 -13.50 -8.44 -4.73
CA SER A 12 -12.80 -8.81 -3.48
C SER A 12 -13.09 -10.23 -3.02
N LYS A 13 -14.30 -10.75 -3.24
CA LYS A 13 -14.75 -12.06 -2.74
C LYS A 13 -13.85 -13.24 -3.13
N GLN A 14 -13.25 -13.25 -4.33
CA GLN A 14 -12.39 -14.36 -4.77
C GLN A 14 -11.02 -14.38 -4.10
N ILE A 15 -10.46 -13.21 -3.78
CA ILE A 15 -9.13 -13.11 -3.16
C ILE A 15 -9.21 -13.44 -1.67
N GLU A 16 -10.26 -13.01 -0.99
CA GLU A 16 -10.47 -13.27 0.44
C GLU A 16 -10.67 -14.77 0.71
N LYS A 17 -11.47 -15.47 -0.11
CA LYS A 17 -11.60 -16.94 -0.02
C LYS A 17 -10.26 -17.67 -0.10
N ASN A 18 -9.35 -17.23 -0.98
CA ASN A 18 -8.05 -17.87 -1.12
C ASN A 18 -7.05 -17.48 -0.01
N LYS A 19 -7.17 -16.29 0.58
CA LYS A 19 -6.41 -15.93 1.78
C LYS A 19 -6.77 -16.86 2.94
N ASN A 20 -8.05 -17.05 3.18
CA ASN A 20 -8.56 -17.85 4.30
C ASN A 20 -8.11 -19.32 4.24
N LYS A 21 -8.02 -19.92 3.04
CA LYS A 21 -7.53 -21.30 2.88
C LYS A 21 -6.07 -21.49 3.34
N ASN A 22 -5.27 -20.41 3.35
CA ASN A 22 -3.84 -20.47 3.69
C ASN A 22 -3.49 -19.83 5.04
N LEU A 23 -4.46 -19.30 5.80
CA LEU A 23 -4.22 -18.56 7.04
C LEU A 23 -3.52 -19.39 8.11
N LYS A 24 -3.89 -20.66 8.28
CA LYS A 24 -3.30 -21.56 9.30
C LYS A 24 -1.76 -21.68 9.15
N ASN A 25 -1.24 -21.65 7.92
CA ASN A 25 0.20 -21.79 7.65
C ASN A 25 0.94 -20.44 7.62
N LYS A 26 0.25 -19.32 7.88
CA LYS A 26 0.82 -17.97 7.70
C LYS A 26 0.72 -17.09 8.94
N ASN A 27 0.48 -17.67 10.11
CA ASN A 27 0.39 -16.94 11.38
C ASN A 27 1.62 -16.04 11.61
N LYS A 28 2.82 -16.55 11.32
CA LYS A 28 4.06 -15.75 11.44
C LYS A 28 4.05 -14.48 10.57
N ILE A 29 3.48 -14.55 9.35
CA ILE A 29 3.37 -13.38 8.48
C ILE A 29 2.35 -12.39 9.04
N LEU A 30 1.25 -12.87 9.59
CA LEU A 30 0.23 -12.02 10.23
C LEU A 30 0.79 -11.32 11.47
N ASP A 31 1.60 -11.99 12.29
CA ASP A 31 2.28 -11.40 13.44
C ASP A 31 3.26 -10.31 13.01
N GLN A 32 4.01 -10.54 11.94
CA GLN A 32 4.87 -9.50 11.35
C GLN A 32 4.06 -8.29 10.88
N ILE A 33 2.93 -8.49 10.19
CA ILE A 33 2.02 -7.41 9.77
C ILE A 33 1.49 -6.65 10.98
N LYS A 34 1.10 -7.35 12.05
CA LYS A 34 0.66 -6.75 13.31
C LYS A 34 1.77 -5.87 13.92
N THR A 35 3.01 -6.36 13.93
CA THR A 35 4.17 -5.59 14.40
C THR A 35 4.36 -4.31 13.59
N LEU A 36 4.24 -4.36 12.26
CA LEU A 36 4.32 -3.16 11.41
C LEU A 36 3.21 -2.14 11.74
N THR A 37 2.02 -2.60 12.13
CA THR A 37 0.92 -1.72 12.53
C THR A 37 1.28 -0.93 13.80
N TYR A 38 1.88 -1.56 14.79
CA TYR A 38 2.35 -0.87 16.00
C TYR A 38 3.49 0.11 15.70
N LYS A 39 4.44 -0.25 14.85
CA LYS A 39 5.48 0.68 14.38
C LYS A 39 4.88 1.89 13.68
N CYS A 40 3.90 1.68 12.79
CA CYS A 40 3.19 2.75 12.10
C CYS A 40 2.48 3.69 13.08
N LYS A 41 1.76 3.13 14.06
CA LYS A 41 1.11 3.89 15.13
C LYS A 41 2.13 4.77 15.86
N ASN A 42 3.25 4.20 16.30
CA ASN A 42 4.29 4.94 17.01
C ASN A 42 4.87 6.11 16.20
N ILE A 43 5.12 5.92 14.88
CA ILE A 43 5.60 6.99 14.00
C ILE A 43 4.57 8.12 13.91
N LEU A 44 3.28 7.80 13.79
CA LEU A 44 2.21 8.79 13.65
C LEU A 44 2.00 9.59 14.95
N GLU A 45 2.03 8.93 16.11
CA GLU A 45 1.81 9.56 17.42
C GLU A 45 2.99 10.44 17.85
N ASN A 46 4.21 9.99 17.60
CA ASN A 46 5.41 10.69 18.07
C ASN A 46 6.00 11.65 17.03
N LYS A 47 5.36 11.84 15.88
CA LYS A 47 5.79 12.75 14.78
C LYS A 47 7.26 12.53 14.37
N HIS A 48 7.73 11.28 14.44
CA HIS A 48 9.06 10.90 13.98
C HIS A 48 9.20 11.00 12.46
N ASN A 49 10.35 10.61 11.95
CA ASN A 49 10.67 10.66 10.52
C ASN A 49 9.61 9.93 9.66
N PHE A 50 8.77 10.68 8.97
CA PHE A 50 7.72 10.12 8.10
C PHE A 50 8.27 9.33 6.91
N ASP A 51 9.57 9.43 6.58
CA ASP A 51 10.17 8.58 5.54
C ASP A 51 10.14 7.10 5.96
N GLU A 52 10.20 6.81 7.27
CA GLU A 52 10.04 5.46 7.82
C GLU A 52 8.65 4.89 7.53
N LEU A 53 7.61 5.72 7.51
CA LEU A 53 6.27 5.30 7.10
C LEU A 53 6.25 4.76 5.66
N GLY A 54 7.02 5.38 4.76
CA GLY A 54 7.21 4.87 3.39
C GLY A 54 7.83 3.47 3.38
N ASN A 55 8.88 3.27 4.17
CA ASN A 55 9.53 1.96 4.29
C ASN A 55 8.56 0.89 4.84
N LEU A 56 7.76 1.23 5.86
CA LEU A 56 6.74 0.32 6.39
C LEU A 56 5.67 -0.07 5.36
N LEU A 57 5.29 0.85 4.45
CA LEU A 57 4.39 0.51 3.34
C LEU A 57 4.98 -0.56 2.42
N ASN A 58 6.28 -0.47 2.12
CA ASN A 58 6.97 -1.48 1.30
C ASN A 58 7.05 -2.82 2.02
N GLU A 59 7.47 -2.82 3.30
CA GLU A 59 7.53 -4.05 4.11
C GLU A 59 6.17 -4.73 4.19
N TYR A 60 5.12 -3.96 4.47
CA TYR A 60 3.75 -4.47 4.48
C TYR A 60 3.38 -5.09 3.13
N TRP A 61 3.70 -4.43 2.01
CA TRP A 61 3.37 -4.94 0.67
C TRP A 61 4.06 -6.26 0.37
N VAL A 62 5.33 -6.39 0.72
CA VAL A 62 6.08 -7.65 0.60
C VAL A 62 5.43 -8.77 1.40
N LEU A 63 5.09 -8.52 2.67
CA LEU A 63 4.43 -9.51 3.53
C LEU A 63 3.05 -9.87 3.01
N LYS A 64 2.26 -8.88 2.56
CA LYS A 64 0.92 -9.10 2.02
C LYS A 64 0.95 -10.01 0.78
N LYS A 65 1.93 -9.87 -0.10
CA LYS A 65 2.10 -10.76 -1.27
C LYS A 65 2.37 -12.20 -0.87
N LYS A 66 3.05 -12.44 0.25
CA LYS A 66 3.29 -13.80 0.77
C LYS A 66 2.02 -14.50 1.30
N LEU A 67 0.96 -13.76 1.61
CA LEU A 67 -0.30 -14.34 2.09
C LEU A 67 -1.06 -15.10 0.99
N SER A 68 -0.97 -14.66 -0.26
CA SER A 68 -1.59 -15.34 -1.39
C SER A 68 -0.98 -14.88 -2.72
N THR A 69 -0.77 -15.81 -3.63
CA THR A 69 -0.31 -15.53 -5.00
C THR A 69 -1.30 -14.66 -5.81
N LYS A 70 -2.55 -14.60 -5.36
CA LYS A 70 -3.60 -13.77 -6.00
C LYS A 70 -3.62 -12.32 -5.51
N VAL A 71 -2.76 -11.93 -4.56
CA VAL A 71 -2.69 -10.55 -4.04
C VAL A 71 -2.06 -9.59 -5.06
N SER A 72 -1.12 -10.10 -5.88
CA SER A 72 -0.49 -9.31 -6.95
C SER A 72 -0.45 -10.11 -8.25
N ASN A 73 -0.06 -9.44 -9.31
CA ASN A 73 0.24 -10.01 -10.63
C ASN A 73 1.30 -9.12 -11.31
N ASP A 74 1.83 -9.56 -12.46
CA ASP A 74 2.90 -8.87 -13.16
C ASP A 74 2.56 -7.40 -13.47
N LYS A 75 1.30 -7.10 -13.80
CA LYS A 75 0.85 -5.73 -14.08
C LYS A 75 0.95 -4.86 -12.84
N ILE A 76 0.47 -5.34 -11.71
CA ILE A 76 0.53 -4.64 -10.41
C ILE A 76 1.97 -4.50 -9.93
N ASP A 77 2.79 -5.53 -10.07
CA ASP A 77 4.20 -5.49 -9.68
C ASP A 77 5.00 -4.52 -10.55
N ASN A 78 4.72 -4.43 -11.85
CA ASN A 78 5.32 -3.44 -12.74
C ASN A 78 4.90 -2.00 -12.37
N ILE A 79 3.63 -1.78 -12.03
CA ILE A 79 3.16 -0.47 -11.54
C ILE A 79 3.91 -0.11 -10.25
N TYR A 80 4.00 -1.02 -9.30
CA TYR A 80 4.71 -0.81 -8.02
C TYR A 80 6.18 -0.43 -8.25
N LYS A 81 6.90 -1.17 -9.10
CA LYS A 81 8.30 -0.86 -9.46
C LYS A 81 8.43 0.54 -10.06
N ASN A 82 7.49 0.93 -10.95
CA ASN A 82 7.49 2.25 -11.55
C ASN A 82 7.22 3.37 -10.54
N ILE A 83 6.35 3.14 -9.55
CA ILE A 83 6.11 4.10 -8.45
C ILE A 83 7.42 4.37 -7.70
N LEU A 84 8.14 3.34 -7.28
CA LEU A 84 9.41 3.48 -6.56
C LEU A 84 10.49 4.12 -7.42
N LYS A 85 10.65 3.70 -8.69
CA LYS A 85 11.62 4.26 -9.63
C LYS A 85 11.44 5.76 -9.84
N ASN A 86 10.22 6.27 -9.73
CA ASN A 86 9.91 7.69 -9.92
C ASN A 86 9.88 8.51 -8.62
N GLY A 87 10.48 8.01 -7.55
CA GLY A 87 10.82 8.78 -6.35
C GLY A 87 9.86 8.63 -5.18
N ALA A 88 8.94 7.66 -5.20
CA ALA A 88 8.25 7.25 -3.99
C ALA A 88 9.23 6.55 -3.04
N ILE A 89 9.11 6.82 -1.75
CA ILE A 89 9.86 6.11 -0.69
C ILE A 89 9.19 4.76 -0.45
N GLY A 90 7.87 4.70 -0.56
CA GLY A 90 7.17 3.46 -0.40
C GLY A 90 5.73 3.49 -0.92
N ALA A 91 5.19 2.30 -1.18
CA ALA A 91 3.83 2.13 -1.63
C ALA A 91 3.27 0.76 -1.24
N LYS A 92 1.95 0.71 -1.07
CA LYS A 92 1.21 -0.55 -0.92
C LYS A 92 -0.12 -0.51 -1.66
N LEU A 93 -0.53 -1.63 -2.22
CA LEU A 93 -1.88 -1.76 -2.77
C LEU A 93 -2.91 -1.90 -1.65
N ILE A 94 -3.96 -1.06 -1.69
CA ILE A 94 -5.06 -1.07 -0.71
C ILE A 94 -6.09 -2.13 -1.11
N GLY A 95 -6.85 -2.63 -0.12
CA GLY A 95 -7.91 -3.60 -0.32
C GLY A 95 -7.41 -5.03 -0.48
N SER A 96 -8.14 -5.88 -1.18
CA SER A 96 -7.88 -7.33 -1.27
C SER A 96 -6.67 -7.70 -2.13
N GLY A 97 -6.27 -6.85 -3.07
CA GLY A 97 -5.15 -7.09 -3.98
C GLY A 97 -5.56 -7.18 -5.45
N SER A 98 -4.58 -7.30 -6.34
CA SER A 98 -4.70 -7.45 -7.80
C SER A 98 -5.40 -6.33 -8.56
N GLY A 99 -5.68 -5.20 -7.91
CA GLY A 99 -6.29 -4.00 -8.49
C GLY A 99 -6.72 -3.02 -7.41
N GLY A 100 -7.33 -1.89 -7.81
CA GLY A 100 -7.74 -0.82 -6.91
C GLY A 100 -6.69 0.29 -6.85
N PHE A 101 -6.34 0.75 -5.64
CA PHE A 101 -5.50 1.91 -5.43
C PHE A 101 -4.17 1.55 -4.76
N PHE A 102 -3.09 2.19 -5.19
CA PHE A 102 -1.86 2.27 -4.41
C PHE A 102 -1.92 3.46 -3.44
N LEU A 103 -1.63 3.20 -2.17
CA LEU A 103 -1.25 4.22 -1.21
C LEU A 103 0.26 4.43 -1.34
N ILE A 104 0.66 5.68 -1.63
CA ILE A 104 2.04 6.04 -1.96
C ILE A 104 2.54 7.08 -0.97
N TYR A 105 3.69 6.84 -0.37
CA TYR A 105 4.44 7.85 0.35
C TYR A 105 5.56 8.41 -0.53
N CYS A 106 5.50 9.71 -0.76
CA CYS A 106 6.48 10.47 -1.54
C CYS A 106 6.66 11.84 -0.90
N LYS A 107 7.89 12.32 -0.81
CA LYS A 107 8.18 13.68 -0.30
C LYS A 107 7.43 14.73 -1.12
N LYS A 108 6.91 15.76 -0.45
CA LYS A 108 6.05 16.79 -1.07
C LYS A 108 6.68 17.39 -2.32
N ASN A 109 7.97 17.71 -2.27
CA ASN A 109 8.73 18.28 -3.39
C ASN A 109 8.92 17.33 -4.60
N LYS A 110 8.74 16.01 -4.41
CA LYS A 110 8.84 15.00 -5.50
C LYS A 110 7.49 14.57 -6.05
N GLN A 111 6.37 14.93 -5.42
CA GLN A 111 5.03 14.47 -5.80
C GLN A 111 4.62 14.90 -7.21
N ASN A 112 4.91 16.13 -7.61
CA ASN A 112 4.59 16.62 -8.96
C ASN A 112 5.37 15.86 -10.03
N ASN A 113 6.66 15.61 -9.81
CA ASN A 113 7.45 14.81 -10.73
C ASN A 113 6.91 13.37 -10.83
N LEU A 114 6.59 12.74 -9.71
CA LEU A 114 5.97 11.42 -9.68
C LEU A 114 4.66 11.37 -10.50
N LYS A 115 3.76 12.33 -10.28
CA LYS A 115 2.49 12.43 -11.02
C LYS A 115 2.71 12.61 -12.51
N ASN A 116 3.66 13.46 -12.91
CA ASN A 116 3.99 13.70 -14.32
C ASN A 116 4.55 12.45 -15.01
N LYS A 117 5.44 11.72 -14.34
CA LYS A 117 6.00 10.47 -14.85
C LYS A 117 4.96 9.34 -14.96
N LEU A 118 3.97 9.37 -14.09
CA LEU A 118 2.89 8.37 -14.02
C LEU A 118 1.54 8.95 -14.50
N ARG A 119 1.56 9.95 -15.41
CA ARG A 119 0.38 10.70 -15.89
C ARG A 119 -0.74 9.85 -16.50
N LYS A 120 -0.44 8.60 -16.89
CA LYS A 120 -1.45 7.65 -17.39
C LYS A 120 -2.38 7.10 -16.29
N PHE A 121 -2.05 7.33 -15.02
CA PHE A 121 -2.85 6.91 -13.88
C PHE A 121 -3.54 8.10 -13.23
N SER A 122 -4.74 7.86 -12.69
CA SER A 122 -5.48 8.87 -11.93
C SER A 122 -4.96 8.95 -10.50
N PHE A 123 -4.71 10.17 -10.01
CA PHE A 123 -4.29 10.43 -8.65
C PHE A 123 -5.39 11.15 -7.86
N VAL A 124 -5.55 10.75 -6.61
CA VAL A 124 -6.41 11.41 -5.63
C VAL A 124 -5.54 11.95 -4.50
N ASN A 125 -5.71 13.22 -4.18
CA ASN A 125 -5.07 13.82 -3.02
C ASN A 125 -5.82 13.38 -1.76
N ILE A 126 -5.09 12.95 -0.73
CA ILE A 126 -5.65 12.59 0.56
C ILE A 126 -5.18 13.59 1.62
N LYS A 127 -6.07 13.88 2.54
CA LYS A 127 -5.78 14.63 3.76
C LYS A 127 -5.97 13.70 4.95
N PHE A 128 -5.17 13.87 5.98
CA PHE A 128 -5.44 13.28 7.28
C PHE A 128 -6.42 14.17 8.02
N THR A 129 -7.31 13.55 8.79
CA THR A 129 -8.21 14.23 9.72
C THR A 129 -8.00 13.60 11.09
N ASP A 130 -8.24 14.38 12.13
CA ASP A 130 -8.21 13.88 13.52
C ASP A 130 -9.56 13.26 13.91
N ASP A 131 -10.59 13.48 13.09
CA ASP A 131 -11.91 12.87 13.26
C ASP A 131 -11.92 11.43 12.79
N GLY A 132 -12.57 10.56 13.56
CA GLY A 132 -12.87 9.19 13.14
C GLY A 132 -13.94 9.14 12.05
N SER A 133 -14.41 7.93 11.73
CA SER A 133 -15.55 7.75 10.82
C SER A 133 -16.80 8.36 11.44
N ASN A 134 -17.38 9.36 10.77
CA ASN A 134 -18.67 9.94 11.14
C ASN A 134 -19.78 9.19 10.40
N ILE A 135 -20.87 8.89 11.10
CA ILE A 135 -22.11 8.32 10.56
C ILE A 135 -23.12 9.44 10.39
#